data_648fee41976209d424600261977b5320
#
_entry.id   648fee41976209d424600261977b5320
#
_cell.length_a   1.000
_cell.length_b   1.000
_cell.length_c   1.000
_cell.angle_alpha   90.00
_cell.angle_beta   90.00
_cell.angle_gamma   90.00
#
_symmetry.space_group_name_H-M   'P 1'
#
loop_
_entity.id
_entity.type
_entity.pdbx_description
1 polymer ?
#
loop_
_entity_poly.entity_id
_entity_poly.type
_entity_poly.pdbx_seq_one_letter_code
_entity_poly.pdbx_strand_id
1 'polypeptide(L)'
;MKKVLHIYICGCIFFRQPRLTRLPKKYGGNYAVRIVKGTVNIYGGYFHSSNNSTTKEGTCEVIYLESAWAASSKCVLNVYGGVFETDGDASYLINCKDNYRSKCTVKIMGGIFVGFNPADNTAEGANTNFLAEGYVSKEITYNGKQAWEVTKAE
;
A
#
# COMPACT_ATOMS: atom_id res chain seq x y z
N MET A 1 4.20 -2.44 -25.53
CA MET A 1 3.95 -1.15 -24.87
C MET A 1 3.72 -1.40 -23.37
N LYS A 2 4.52 -0.78 -22.49
CA LYS A 2 4.31 -0.85 -21.03
C LYS A 2 3.12 0.06 -20.71
N LYS A 3 2.04 -0.51 -20.17
CA LYS A 3 0.92 0.30 -19.67
C LYS A 3 1.36 0.91 -18.34
N VAL A 4 1.49 2.21 -18.28
CA VAL A 4 1.71 3.00 -17.05
C VAL A 4 0.36 3.61 -16.69
N LEU A 5 -0.11 3.32 -15.47
CA LEU A 5 -1.30 3.94 -14.93
C LEU A 5 -0.86 5.10 -14.03
N HIS A 6 -1.23 6.32 -14.40
CA HIS A 6 -1.06 7.50 -13.56
C HIS A 6 -2.37 7.76 -12.82
N ILE A 7 -2.33 7.69 -11.49
CA ILE A 7 -3.47 7.99 -10.64
C ILE A 7 -3.26 9.39 -10.07
N TYR A 8 -3.99 10.36 -10.61
CA TYR A 8 -4.12 11.71 -10.04
C TYR A 8 -5.42 11.76 -9.26
N ILE A 9 -5.33 11.68 -7.93
CA ILE A 9 -6.51 11.75 -7.10
C ILE A 9 -6.55 13.15 -6.48
N CYS A 10 -7.35 14.04 -7.07
CA CYS A 10 -7.71 15.30 -6.48
C CYS A 10 -9.07 15.14 -5.79
N GLY A 11 -9.04 14.85 -4.48
CA GLY A 11 -10.24 14.63 -3.67
C GLY A 11 -10.26 13.29 -2.95
N CYS A 12 -11.10 13.18 -1.94
CA CYS A 12 -11.32 11.94 -1.18
C CYS A 12 -12.00 10.90 -2.08
N ILE A 13 -11.27 9.89 -2.50
CA ILE A 13 -11.89 8.72 -3.12
C ILE A 13 -12.05 7.67 -2.03
N PHE A 14 -13.27 7.56 -1.51
CA PHE A 14 -13.69 6.39 -0.77
C PHE A 14 -13.96 5.30 -1.80
N PHE A 15 -13.05 4.35 -1.98
CA PHE A 15 -13.38 3.08 -2.60
C PHE A 15 -14.21 2.28 -1.59
N ARG A 16 -15.49 2.63 -1.49
CA ARG A 16 -16.47 1.75 -0.87
C ARG A 16 -16.66 0.62 -1.88
N GLN A 17 -16.07 -0.54 -1.62
CA GLN A 17 -16.46 -1.72 -2.38
C GLN A 17 -17.98 -1.86 -2.32
N PRO A 18 -18.68 -1.97 -3.46
CA PRO A 18 -20.09 -2.30 -3.44
C PRO A 18 -20.21 -3.59 -2.63
N ARG A 19 -21.20 -3.68 -1.74
CA ARG A 19 -21.56 -4.90 -1.02
C ARG A 19 -21.77 -6.00 -2.06
N LEU A 20 -20.75 -6.73 -2.42
CA LEU A 20 -20.88 -8.01 -3.10
C LEU A 20 -21.38 -8.98 -2.02
N THR A 21 -22.69 -9.08 -1.92
CA THR A 21 -23.38 -10.11 -1.19
C THR A 21 -22.92 -11.46 -1.74
N ARG A 22 -22.17 -12.20 -0.91
CA ARG A 22 -21.77 -13.59 -1.09
C ARG A 22 -20.71 -13.87 -2.18
N LEU A 23 -19.47 -13.49 -1.92
CA LEU A 23 -18.34 -14.32 -2.33
C LEU A 23 -17.99 -15.30 -1.20
N PRO A 24 -17.57 -16.52 -1.54
CA PRO A 24 -17.20 -17.50 -0.51
C PRO A 24 -16.06 -16.97 0.36
N LYS A 25 -16.16 -17.14 1.67
CA LYS A 25 -15.31 -16.63 2.77
C LYS A 25 -13.81 -16.98 2.70
N LYS A 26 -13.26 -17.38 1.58
CA LYS A 26 -11.93 -17.99 1.49
C LYS A 26 -10.83 -17.08 0.93
N TYR A 27 -11.14 -15.87 0.47
CA TYR A 27 -10.15 -14.93 -0.10
C TYR A 27 -10.57 -13.48 0.20
N GLY A 28 -10.59 -13.09 1.45
CA GLY A 28 -11.04 -11.76 1.86
C GLY A 28 -9.89 -10.84 2.25
N GLY A 29 -9.12 -10.33 1.30
CA GLY A 29 -8.32 -9.15 1.52
C GLY A 29 -9.10 -7.91 1.11
N ASN A 30 -9.15 -6.90 1.95
CA ASN A 30 -9.67 -5.58 1.60
C ASN A 30 -8.48 -4.70 1.18
N TYR A 31 -8.42 -4.30 -0.07
CA TYR A 31 -7.37 -3.41 -0.59
C TYR A 31 -8.01 -2.11 -1.08
N ALA A 32 -7.38 -0.97 -0.82
CA ALA A 32 -7.70 0.26 -1.53
C ALA A 32 -7.11 0.22 -2.95
N VAL A 33 -5.90 -0.33 -3.11
CA VAL A 33 -5.22 -0.51 -4.39
C VAL A 33 -4.66 -1.91 -4.49
N ARG A 34 -4.96 -2.63 -5.57
CA ARG A 34 -4.37 -3.92 -5.91
C ARG A 34 -3.63 -3.82 -7.23
N ILE A 35 -2.34 -4.18 -7.24
CA ILE A 35 -1.48 -4.11 -8.43
C ILE A 35 -1.15 -5.54 -8.86
N VAL A 36 -1.65 -5.96 -10.00
CA VAL A 36 -1.43 -7.31 -10.54
C VAL A 36 -0.27 -7.31 -11.53
N LYS A 37 -0.09 -6.21 -12.28
CA LYS A 37 0.97 -6.07 -13.29
C LYS A 37 1.15 -4.61 -13.70
N GLY A 38 2.39 -4.22 -13.95
CA GLY A 38 2.71 -2.89 -14.49
C GLY A 38 3.18 -1.92 -13.43
N THR A 39 3.16 -0.63 -13.75
CA THR A 39 3.61 0.45 -12.90
C THR A 39 2.42 1.31 -12.47
N VAL A 40 2.33 1.57 -11.18
CA VAL A 40 1.38 2.52 -10.59
C VAL A 40 2.18 3.66 -9.97
N ASN A 41 1.80 4.90 -10.30
CA ASN A 41 2.34 6.11 -9.71
C ASN A 41 1.23 6.82 -8.94
N ILE A 42 1.46 7.09 -7.64
CA ILE A 42 0.53 7.77 -6.75
C ILE A 42 1.11 9.13 -6.41
N TYR A 43 0.44 10.20 -6.80
CA TYR A 43 0.89 11.57 -6.58
C TYR A 43 0.18 12.25 -5.39
N GLY A 44 -0.92 11.69 -4.92
CA GLY A 44 -1.69 12.20 -3.79
C GLY A 44 -3.00 11.45 -3.62
N GLY A 45 -3.79 11.88 -2.65
CA GLY A 45 -5.08 11.31 -2.31
C GLY A 45 -5.11 10.68 -0.91
N TYR A 46 -6.28 10.22 -0.50
CA TYR A 46 -6.47 9.49 0.75
C TYR A 46 -6.88 8.05 0.43
N PHE A 47 -6.10 7.11 0.89
CA PHE A 47 -6.29 5.68 0.67
C PHE A 47 -6.54 4.99 2.01
N HIS A 48 -7.70 4.38 2.12
CA HIS A 48 -8.12 3.75 3.35
C HIS A 48 -8.64 2.34 3.07
N SER A 49 -8.22 1.38 3.88
CA SER A 49 -8.80 0.05 3.93
C SER A 49 -9.48 -0.19 5.28
N SER A 50 -10.73 -0.65 5.25
CA SER A 50 -11.46 -0.99 6.46
C SER A 50 -11.44 -2.49 6.71
N ASN A 51 -11.17 -2.88 7.95
CA ASN A 51 -11.28 -4.28 8.36
C ASN A 51 -12.73 -4.62 8.68
N ASN A 52 -13.45 -5.18 7.72
CA ASN A 52 -14.77 -5.76 7.94
C ASN A 52 -14.72 -7.30 8.15
N SER A 53 -13.51 -7.86 8.29
CA SER A 53 -13.35 -9.29 8.52
C SER A 53 -13.54 -9.61 9.99
N THR A 54 -14.51 -10.45 10.29
CA THR A 54 -14.66 -11.08 11.63
C THR A 54 -13.72 -12.27 11.82
N THR A 55 -12.89 -12.57 10.85
CA THR A 55 -11.88 -13.64 10.88
C THR A 55 -10.49 -13.04 11.00
N LYS A 56 -9.67 -13.61 11.89
CA LYS A 56 -8.27 -13.21 12.12
C LYS A 56 -7.33 -13.41 10.90
N GLU A 57 -7.84 -13.89 9.79
CA GLU A 57 -7.06 -14.25 8.59
C GLU A 57 -7.14 -13.21 7.46
N GLY A 58 -7.82 -12.08 7.68
CA GLY A 58 -7.92 -11.00 6.70
C GLY A 58 -6.88 -9.94 6.97
N THR A 59 -5.83 -9.88 6.18
CA THR A 59 -4.95 -8.73 6.13
C THR A 59 -5.69 -7.54 5.52
N CYS A 60 -5.50 -6.36 6.07
CA CYS A 60 -6.12 -5.11 5.61
C CYS A 60 -5.06 -4.22 5.01
N GLU A 61 -4.51 -4.69 3.91
CA GLU A 61 -3.56 -3.88 3.17
C GLU A 61 -4.26 -2.68 2.53
N VAL A 62 -3.62 -1.53 2.55
CA VAL A 62 -4.05 -0.39 1.74
C VAL A 62 -3.60 -0.59 0.29
N ILE A 63 -2.36 -1.05 0.11
CA ILE A 63 -1.81 -1.36 -1.21
C ILE A 63 -1.27 -2.80 -1.21
N TYR A 64 -1.81 -3.63 -2.11
CA TYR A 64 -1.38 -5.00 -2.30
C TYR A 64 -0.79 -5.20 -3.70
N LEU A 65 0.47 -5.65 -3.75
CA LEU A 65 1.15 -5.98 -4.99
C LEU A 65 1.10 -7.50 -5.21
N GLU A 66 0.31 -7.94 -6.18
CA GLU A 66 0.13 -9.35 -6.50
C GLU A 66 0.61 -9.67 -7.91
N SER A 67 1.87 -9.87 -8.12
CA SER A 67 2.46 -10.20 -9.42
C SER A 67 2.17 -11.66 -9.86
N ALA A 68 0.90 -12.05 -9.92
CA ALA A 68 0.49 -13.44 -9.74
C ALA A 68 0.43 -14.33 -10.99
N TRP A 69 0.31 -13.82 -12.20
CA TRP A 69 -0.23 -14.68 -13.26
C TRP A 69 0.71 -15.07 -14.39
N ALA A 70 1.89 -14.49 -14.48
CA ALA A 70 2.88 -14.87 -15.49
C ALA A 70 4.30 -14.67 -14.99
N ALA A 71 5.22 -15.50 -15.45
CA ALA A 71 6.64 -15.43 -15.09
C ALA A 71 7.27 -14.05 -15.38
N SER A 72 6.75 -13.34 -16.37
CA SER A 72 7.20 -12.00 -16.79
C SER A 72 6.45 -10.83 -16.13
N SER A 73 5.46 -11.09 -15.26
CA SER A 73 4.71 -10.02 -14.60
C SER A 73 5.56 -9.34 -13.53
N LYS A 74 5.72 -8.02 -13.63
CA LYS A 74 6.35 -7.18 -12.62
C LYS A 74 5.35 -6.16 -12.13
N CYS A 75 5.35 -5.89 -10.83
CA CYS A 75 4.59 -4.83 -10.21
C CYS A 75 5.56 -3.75 -9.73
N VAL A 76 5.31 -2.51 -10.08
CA VAL A 76 6.06 -1.36 -9.61
C VAL A 76 5.10 -0.35 -9.00
N LEU A 77 5.37 0.04 -7.76
CA LEU A 77 4.67 1.10 -7.06
C LEU A 77 5.64 2.25 -6.82
N ASN A 78 5.29 3.44 -7.28
CA ASN A 78 5.95 4.68 -6.93
C ASN A 78 4.97 5.60 -6.21
N VAL A 79 5.29 6.01 -4.98
CA VAL A 79 4.48 6.92 -4.17
C VAL A 79 5.20 8.25 -4.04
N TYR A 80 4.59 9.31 -4.54
CA TYR A 80 5.09 10.68 -4.47
C TYR A 80 4.35 11.52 -3.43
N GLY A 81 3.18 11.05 -2.97
CA GLY A 81 2.36 11.71 -1.96
C GLY A 81 1.07 10.95 -1.69
N GLY A 82 0.29 11.46 -0.76
CA GLY A 82 -0.96 10.86 -0.33
C GLY A 82 -0.95 10.48 1.14
N VAL A 83 -2.11 10.09 1.65
CA VAL A 83 -2.29 9.58 3.01
C VAL A 83 -2.79 8.15 2.92
N PHE A 84 -2.17 7.27 3.68
CA PHE A 84 -2.43 5.83 3.68
C PHE A 84 -2.76 5.39 5.10
N GLU A 85 -3.95 4.83 5.29
CA GLU A 85 -4.47 4.48 6.60
C GLU A 85 -5.31 3.20 6.54
N THR A 86 -5.29 2.39 7.59
CA THR A 86 -6.17 1.23 7.76
C THR A 86 -6.82 1.22 9.15
N ASP A 87 -8.02 0.65 9.25
CA ASP A 87 -8.66 0.35 10.53
C ASP A 87 -8.12 -0.93 11.18
N GLY A 88 -7.30 -1.68 10.45
CA GLY A 88 -6.71 -2.93 10.90
C GLY A 88 -5.27 -2.79 11.37
N ASP A 89 -4.56 -3.92 11.39
CA ASP A 89 -3.13 -3.94 11.65
C ASP A 89 -2.37 -3.29 10.50
N ALA A 90 -1.68 -2.20 10.79
CA ALA A 90 -0.92 -1.44 9.80
C ALA A 90 0.41 -2.11 9.40
N SER A 91 0.83 -3.21 10.04
CA SER A 91 2.08 -3.92 9.74
C SER A 91 2.21 -4.29 8.25
N TYR A 92 1.08 -4.48 7.58
CA TYR A 92 0.99 -4.81 6.15
C TYR A 92 0.29 -3.72 5.34
N LEU A 93 0.44 -2.44 5.73
CA LEU A 93 -0.19 -1.32 5.02
C LEU A 93 0.14 -1.34 3.52
N ILE A 94 1.39 -1.66 3.18
CA ILE A 94 1.88 -1.98 1.83
C ILE A 94 2.47 -3.38 1.89
N ASN A 95 1.97 -4.29 1.07
CA ASN A 95 2.36 -5.70 1.11
C ASN A 95 2.56 -6.26 -0.31
N CYS A 96 3.60 -7.05 -0.48
CA CYS A 96 3.87 -7.82 -1.70
C CYS A 96 3.55 -9.30 -1.44
N LYS A 97 2.89 -9.94 -2.38
CA LYS A 97 2.59 -11.37 -2.25
C LYS A 97 3.87 -12.19 -2.12
N ASP A 98 4.00 -12.98 -1.05
CA ASP A 98 5.21 -13.72 -0.66
C ASP A 98 5.91 -14.46 -1.80
N ASN A 99 5.16 -15.28 -2.54
CA ASN A 99 5.71 -16.10 -3.65
C ASN A 99 6.18 -15.27 -4.85
N TYR A 100 5.87 -13.96 -4.89
CA TYR A 100 6.17 -13.07 -6.01
C TYR A 100 6.88 -11.79 -5.59
N ARG A 101 7.35 -11.72 -4.36
CA ARG A 101 8.07 -10.59 -3.79
C ARG A 101 9.21 -10.10 -4.67
N SER A 102 10.03 -10.99 -5.23
CA SER A 102 11.13 -10.65 -6.13
C SER A 102 10.71 -9.96 -7.43
N LYS A 103 9.41 -9.97 -7.73
CA LYS A 103 8.84 -9.29 -8.91
C LYS A 103 8.15 -7.97 -8.57
N CYS A 104 8.12 -7.62 -7.29
CA CYS A 104 7.54 -6.37 -6.80
C CYS A 104 8.65 -5.36 -6.52
N THR A 105 8.39 -4.11 -6.84
CA THR A 105 9.26 -2.99 -6.53
C THR A 105 8.41 -1.88 -5.93
N VAL A 106 8.76 -1.43 -4.72
CA VAL A 106 8.13 -0.31 -4.05
C VAL A 106 9.16 0.79 -3.88
N LYS A 107 8.79 2.02 -4.24
CA LYS A 107 9.60 3.23 -4.04
C LYS A 107 8.72 4.33 -3.47
N ILE A 108 9.02 4.76 -2.27
CA ILE A 108 8.29 5.81 -1.57
C ILE A 108 9.15 7.07 -1.56
N MET A 109 8.63 8.15 -2.12
CA MET A 109 9.25 9.46 -2.28
C MET A 109 8.44 10.57 -1.61
N GLY A 110 7.33 10.22 -0.96
CA GLY A 110 6.48 11.17 -0.24
C GLY A 110 5.22 10.50 0.30
N GLY A 111 4.48 11.23 1.13
CA GLY A 111 3.22 10.78 1.71
C GLY A 111 3.27 10.57 3.20
N ILE A 112 2.09 10.34 3.79
CA ILE A 112 1.87 10.09 5.20
C ILE A 112 1.32 8.67 5.38
N PHE A 113 1.93 7.90 6.26
CA PHE A 113 1.62 6.49 6.50
C PHE A 113 1.24 6.31 7.98
N VAL A 114 -0.04 6.06 8.23
CA VAL A 114 -0.57 5.97 9.60
C VAL A 114 -0.29 4.58 10.16
N GLY A 115 0.42 4.52 11.29
CA GLY A 115 0.79 3.26 11.95
C GLY A 115 1.83 2.42 11.22
N PHE A 116 2.51 2.96 10.20
CA PHE A 116 3.45 2.23 9.36
C PHE A 116 4.69 3.08 9.04
N ASN A 117 5.89 2.60 9.41
CA ASN A 117 7.14 3.26 9.04
C ASN A 117 7.68 2.71 7.71
N PRO A 118 7.63 3.46 6.60
CA PRO A 118 8.14 2.98 5.33
C PRO A 118 9.64 2.70 5.31
N ALA A 119 10.42 3.31 6.22
CA ALA A 119 11.88 3.14 6.30
C ALA A 119 12.29 1.89 7.08
N ASP A 120 11.42 1.42 7.98
CA ASP A 120 11.70 0.28 8.86
C ASP A 120 10.39 -0.40 9.24
N ASN A 121 10.07 -1.48 8.55
CA ASN A 121 8.86 -2.26 8.76
C ASN A 121 9.12 -3.75 8.59
N THR A 122 8.09 -4.57 8.79
CA THR A 122 8.16 -6.03 8.71
C THR A 122 7.32 -6.62 7.58
N ALA A 123 6.75 -5.79 6.71
CA ALA A 123 5.82 -6.25 5.68
C ALA A 123 6.42 -7.33 4.75
N GLU A 124 7.72 -7.20 4.46
CA GLU A 124 8.44 -8.16 3.62
C GLU A 124 9.58 -8.88 4.38
N GLY A 125 9.51 -8.90 5.68
CA GLY A 125 10.53 -9.41 6.59
C GLY A 125 11.18 -8.30 7.40
N ALA A 126 12.04 -8.68 8.35
CA ALA A 126 12.69 -7.72 9.25
C ALA A 126 13.49 -6.65 8.47
N ASN A 127 13.43 -5.41 8.96
CA ASN A 127 14.13 -4.24 8.40
C ASN A 127 13.78 -3.94 6.93
N THR A 128 12.54 -4.18 6.55
CA THR A 128 12.05 -3.80 5.21
C THR A 128 12.06 -2.28 5.07
N ASN A 129 12.74 -1.79 4.02
CA ASN A 129 12.80 -0.38 3.67
C ASN A 129 12.24 -0.17 2.26
N PHE A 130 11.19 0.62 2.16
CA PHE A 130 10.53 0.98 0.90
C PHE A 130 10.90 2.38 0.37
N LEU A 131 11.75 3.13 1.09
CA LEU A 131 12.12 4.46 0.64
C LEU A 131 12.94 4.41 -0.64
N ALA A 132 12.71 5.39 -1.50
CA ALA A 132 13.65 5.67 -2.57
C ALA A 132 14.93 6.31 -2.02
N GLU A 133 16.03 6.16 -2.72
CA GLU A 133 17.29 6.81 -2.39
C GLU A 133 17.11 8.34 -2.27
N GLY A 134 17.72 8.96 -1.26
CA GLY A 134 17.60 10.37 -0.99
C GLY A 134 16.29 10.81 -0.30
N TYR A 135 15.53 9.87 0.26
CA TYR A 135 14.32 10.16 1.05
C TYR A 135 14.45 9.63 2.47
N VAL A 136 13.78 10.30 3.38
CA VAL A 136 13.74 9.98 4.82
C VAL A 136 12.31 9.87 5.31
N SER A 137 12.11 9.07 6.34
CA SER A 137 10.85 8.92 7.06
C SER A 137 10.97 9.57 8.42
N LYS A 138 10.06 10.47 8.77
CA LYS A 138 10.00 11.17 10.06
C LYS A 138 8.69 10.84 10.75
N GLU A 139 8.78 10.46 12.02
CA GLU A 139 7.60 10.24 12.84
C GLU A 139 6.86 11.56 13.09
N ILE A 140 5.55 11.53 12.92
CA ILE A 140 4.63 12.65 13.15
C ILE A 140 3.37 12.17 13.88
N THR A 141 2.53 13.10 14.31
CA THR A 141 1.15 12.82 14.71
C THR A 141 0.20 13.29 13.61
N TYR A 142 -0.59 12.37 13.08
CA TYR A 142 -1.63 12.66 12.08
C TYR A 142 -3.01 12.30 12.63
N ASN A 143 -3.89 13.29 12.79
CA ASN A 143 -5.24 13.10 13.37
C ASN A 143 -5.25 12.35 14.71
N GLY A 144 -4.25 12.64 15.59
CA GLY A 144 -4.12 12.01 16.89
C GLY A 144 -3.54 10.57 16.87
N LYS A 145 -3.11 10.08 15.72
CA LYS A 145 -2.47 8.77 15.53
C LYS A 145 -0.99 8.93 15.21
N GLN A 146 -0.19 7.97 15.63
CA GLN A 146 1.21 7.87 15.20
C GLN A 146 1.25 7.63 13.68
N ALA A 147 2.07 8.38 12.99
CA ALA A 147 2.24 8.26 11.55
C ALA A 147 3.69 8.62 11.16
N TRP A 148 4.04 8.32 9.93
CA TRP A 148 5.33 8.68 9.34
C TRP A 148 5.12 9.48 8.07
N GLU A 149 5.81 10.60 7.98
CA GLU A 149 5.85 11.43 6.78
C GLU A 149 7.17 11.18 6.05
N VAL A 150 7.07 10.95 4.75
CA VAL A 150 8.24 10.77 3.88
C VAL A 150 8.50 12.05 3.12
N THR A 151 9.74 12.55 3.23
CA THR A 151 10.22 13.73 2.55
C THR A 151 11.59 13.49 1.93
N LYS A 152 12.02 14.36 1.02
CA LYS A 152 13.38 14.35 0.51
C LYS A 152 14.36 14.67 1.64
N ALA A 153 15.47 13.94 1.71
CA ALA A 153 16.58 14.28 2.60
C ALA A 153 17.18 15.64 2.21
N GLU A 154 17.54 16.41 3.23
CA GLU A 154 18.24 17.70 3.04
C GLU A 154 19.67 17.49 2.55
#